data_90abfb3d6fa6bec81ced9b0fb349ea16
#
_entry.id   90abfb3d6fa6bec81ced9b0fb349ea16
#
_cell.length_a   1.000
_cell.length_b   1.000
_cell.length_c   1.000
_cell.angle_alpha   90.00
_cell.angle_beta   90.00
_cell.angle_gamma   90.00
#
_symmetry.space_group_name_H-M   'P 1'
#
loop_
_entity.id
_entity.type
_entity.pdbx_description
1 polymer ?
#
loop_
_entity_poly.entity_id
_entity_poly.type
_entity_poly.pdbx_seq_one_letter_code
_entity_poly.pdbx_strand_id
1 'polypeptide(L)'
;MASSDRSSAPRPVPGSYGLPVIGAVRDRLDFYYFQGQDKYFDSRVERYGSTVVRINVPPGPFMARDPRVVALLDAKSFPVLFDVTKVKQLLFSLLQSRKDAVVPTFRSNFSALFSTVESQLAAKEGGNKVEFNKLNDATSFDFIGEAYFGVRPSTTDLGSDGPSKAAKWLLWQLHPLVTLGLPMIIEEPLLHTFHLPSFLVSGDYKALYSYFSTAASQSRVLDTAQSLGLSREEACHNLLFATTFNSYGGLKVLFPGLLAGVANAGQKLHSRLANEIRAAVAEAGGKVTLAAVEKMELVKSVVWESLRLDPPVKFQYGHAKTDMQIESHDGVLFQVNKGEMLFGYQPCATKDARVFGPTAREFVGDRFLGEKGKKLLKYVYWSNGRETENPSVDNKQCPGKNFVVLVGRLFLVELFLRYDTFTAEVGTELLGAKVVFTGVTKATSGPGTA
;
A
#
# COMPACT_ATOMS: atom_id res chain seq x y z
N MET A 1 -18.09 43.81 -15.12
CA MET A 1 -16.66 43.48 -15.11
C MET A 1 -16.49 42.11 -15.73
N ALA A 2 -15.98 42.08 -16.95
CA ALA A 2 -15.85 40.85 -17.72
C ALA A 2 -14.73 40.01 -17.15
N SER A 3 -15.03 38.77 -16.73
CA SER A 3 -14.04 37.73 -16.46
C SER A 3 -13.35 37.39 -17.77
N SER A 4 -12.07 37.77 -17.87
CA SER A 4 -11.23 37.38 -19.00
C SER A 4 -11.00 35.87 -18.96
N ASP A 5 -11.73 35.17 -19.80
CA ASP A 5 -11.51 33.78 -20.16
C ASP A 5 -10.15 33.70 -20.90
N ARG A 6 -9.05 33.58 -20.14
CA ARG A 6 -7.74 33.29 -20.71
C ARG A 6 -7.64 31.77 -20.94
N SER A 7 -8.23 31.28 -22.00
CA SER A 7 -7.81 29.99 -22.55
C SER A 7 -6.41 30.16 -23.13
N SER A 8 -5.40 30.06 -22.27
CA SER A 8 -4.00 30.02 -22.75
C SER A 8 -3.83 28.72 -23.55
N ALA A 9 -3.30 28.83 -24.76
CA ALA A 9 -2.98 27.66 -25.58
C ALA A 9 -2.10 26.67 -24.79
N PRO A 10 -2.31 25.36 -24.94
CA PRO A 10 -1.55 24.36 -24.21
C PRO A 10 -0.05 24.50 -24.49
N ARG A 11 0.74 24.42 -23.44
CA ARG A 11 2.20 24.55 -23.51
C ARG A 11 2.84 23.18 -23.66
N PRO A 12 4.00 23.05 -24.30
CA PRO A 12 4.78 21.82 -24.25
C PRO A 12 5.18 21.50 -22.80
N VAL A 13 5.13 20.23 -22.42
CA VAL A 13 5.54 19.80 -21.08
C VAL A 13 7.03 20.11 -20.89
N PRO A 14 7.44 20.85 -19.85
CA PRO A 14 8.85 21.15 -19.58
C PRO A 14 9.60 19.89 -19.11
N GLY A 15 10.93 19.93 -19.21
CA GLY A 15 11.79 18.85 -18.81
C GLY A 15 12.66 18.32 -19.92
N SER A 16 13.50 17.35 -19.62
CA SER A 16 14.42 16.76 -20.59
C SER A 16 14.75 15.30 -20.19
N TYR A 17 14.79 14.43 -21.16
CA TYR A 17 15.25 13.06 -21.01
C TYR A 17 16.79 12.93 -21.07
N GLY A 18 17.50 14.02 -21.37
CA GLY A 18 18.95 14.01 -21.57
C GLY A 18 19.39 13.24 -22.80
N LEU A 19 20.66 12.89 -22.85
CA LEU A 19 21.24 12.07 -23.93
C LEU A 19 20.69 10.64 -23.83
N PRO A 20 20.47 9.97 -24.98
CA PRO A 20 20.03 8.58 -25.02
C PRO A 20 20.88 7.70 -24.11
N VAL A 21 20.29 6.79 -23.36
CA VAL A 21 20.91 5.90 -22.37
C VAL A 21 21.54 6.64 -21.19
N ILE A 22 22.46 7.58 -21.44
CA ILE A 22 23.21 8.31 -20.39
C ILE A 22 22.27 9.11 -19.48
N GLY A 23 21.29 9.83 -20.06
CA GLY A 23 20.29 10.57 -19.28
C GLY A 23 19.49 9.67 -18.35
N ALA A 24 19.04 8.55 -18.85
CA ALA A 24 18.27 7.59 -18.08
C ALA A 24 19.09 6.88 -16.98
N VAL A 25 20.36 6.53 -17.26
CA VAL A 25 21.26 5.98 -16.23
C VAL A 25 21.52 7.00 -15.13
N ARG A 26 21.83 8.25 -15.50
CA ARG A 26 22.04 9.32 -14.50
C ARG A 26 20.80 9.53 -13.64
N ASP A 27 19.62 9.62 -14.24
CA ASP A 27 18.37 9.84 -13.52
C ASP A 27 18.06 8.65 -12.59
N ARG A 28 18.38 7.41 -12.99
CA ARG A 28 18.27 6.22 -12.14
C ARG A 28 19.24 6.25 -10.95
N LEU A 29 20.48 6.67 -11.15
CA LEU A 29 21.47 6.83 -10.07
C LEU A 29 21.04 7.92 -9.09
N ASP A 30 20.52 9.04 -9.58
CA ASP A 30 19.94 10.10 -8.75
C ASP A 30 18.79 9.54 -7.90
N PHE A 31 17.87 8.79 -8.53
CA PHE A 31 16.69 8.25 -7.89
C PHE A 31 17.00 7.25 -6.77
N TYR A 32 17.98 6.34 -6.96
CA TYR A 32 18.29 5.31 -5.95
C TYR A 32 19.36 5.73 -4.96
N TYR A 33 20.42 6.44 -5.40
CA TYR A 33 21.64 6.58 -4.58
C TYR A 33 21.97 8.01 -4.19
N PHE A 34 21.84 8.99 -5.08
CA PHE A 34 22.33 10.34 -4.79
C PHE A 34 21.30 11.23 -4.10
N GLN A 35 20.03 11.09 -4.44
CA GLN A 35 18.96 11.94 -3.90
C GLN A 35 17.92 11.14 -3.12
N GLY A 36 17.59 9.93 -3.56
CA GLY A 36 16.45 9.18 -3.11
C GLY A 36 15.14 9.66 -3.76
N GLN A 37 14.08 8.87 -3.63
CA GLN A 37 12.85 9.03 -4.41
C GLN A 37 12.17 10.40 -4.23
N ASP A 38 11.94 10.82 -2.99
CA ASP A 38 11.22 12.08 -2.72
C ASP A 38 12.00 13.29 -3.23
N LYS A 39 13.29 13.38 -2.88
CA LYS A 39 14.14 14.49 -3.33
C LYS A 39 14.37 14.50 -4.84
N TYR A 40 14.39 13.32 -5.46
CA TYR A 40 14.48 13.20 -6.91
C TYR A 40 13.33 13.95 -7.59
N PHE A 41 12.09 13.73 -7.17
CA PHE A 41 10.93 14.43 -7.73
C PHE A 41 10.88 15.89 -7.32
N ASP A 42 11.10 16.20 -6.05
CA ASP A 42 11.11 17.60 -5.55
C ASP A 42 12.11 18.46 -6.33
N SER A 43 13.34 17.97 -6.57
CA SER A 43 14.37 18.71 -7.31
C SER A 43 14.01 18.96 -8.78
N ARG A 44 13.20 18.08 -9.42
CA ARG A 44 12.72 18.28 -10.79
C ARG A 44 11.60 19.30 -10.84
N VAL A 45 10.69 19.28 -9.85
CA VAL A 45 9.66 20.34 -9.71
C VAL A 45 10.29 21.70 -9.53
N GLU A 46 11.27 21.84 -8.64
CA GLU A 46 12.01 23.08 -8.44
C GLU A 46 12.76 23.53 -9.69
N ARG A 47 13.50 22.63 -10.32
CA ARG A 47 14.32 22.93 -11.51
C ARG A 47 13.50 23.40 -12.69
N TYR A 48 12.34 22.80 -12.93
CA TYR A 48 11.51 23.09 -14.10
C TYR A 48 10.35 24.05 -13.79
N GLY A 49 10.15 24.42 -12.53
CA GLY A 49 9.05 25.28 -12.10
C GLY A 49 7.67 24.71 -12.42
N SER A 50 7.56 23.38 -12.46
CA SER A 50 6.33 22.69 -12.87
C SER A 50 6.18 21.35 -12.17
N THR A 51 4.94 20.97 -11.86
CA THR A 51 4.56 19.66 -11.31
C THR A 51 4.19 18.64 -12.40
N VAL A 52 4.16 19.07 -13.67
CA VAL A 52 4.03 18.18 -14.83
C VAL A 52 5.32 18.32 -15.63
N VAL A 53 6.16 17.28 -15.66
CA VAL A 53 7.53 17.34 -16.19
C VAL A 53 7.92 16.10 -16.99
N ARG A 54 8.75 16.26 -18.03
CA ARG A 54 9.40 15.17 -18.76
C ARG A 54 10.67 14.74 -18.05
N ILE A 55 10.73 13.47 -17.62
CA ILE A 55 11.87 12.87 -16.92
C ILE A 55 12.02 11.39 -17.28
N ASN A 56 13.16 10.78 -16.94
CA ASN A 56 13.28 9.33 -16.93
C ASN A 56 12.97 8.79 -15.53
N VAL A 57 12.42 7.58 -15.47
CA VAL A 57 12.18 6.85 -14.20
C VAL A 57 12.74 5.44 -14.26
N PRO A 58 13.12 4.85 -13.11
CA PRO A 58 13.47 3.42 -13.04
C PRO A 58 12.36 2.51 -13.61
N PRO A 59 12.72 1.32 -14.10
CA PRO A 59 14.03 0.70 -14.01
C PRO A 59 15.07 1.16 -15.04
N GLY A 60 14.70 2.02 -16.00
CA GLY A 60 15.62 2.60 -16.95
C GLY A 60 16.15 1.64 -18.01
N PRO A 61 17.22 2.01 -18.74
CA PRO A 61 17.73 1.24 -19.85
C PRO A 61 18.19 -0.15 -19.41
N PHE A 62 18.12 -1.11 -20.33
CA PHE A 62 18.38 -2.53 -20.20
C PHE A 62 17.27 -3.33 -19.50
N MET A 63 16.48 -2.73 -18.61
CA MET A 63 15.37 -3.38 -17.89
C MET A 63 14.01 -2.97 -18.42
N ALA A 64 13.83 -1.69 -18.77
CA ALA A 64 12.62 -1.18 -19.42
C ALA A 64 12.91 -0.79 -20.86
N ARG A 65 11.94 -1.06 -21.75
CA ARG A 65 12.06 -0.70 -23.16
C ARG A 65 12.17 0.82 -23.36
N ASP A 66 11.45 1.59 -22.55
CA ASP A 66 11.48 3.05 -22.56
C ASP A 66 11.31 3.61 -21.15
N PRO A 67 12.31 4.29 -20.59
CA PRO A 67 12.25 4.92 -19.27
C PRO A 67 11.60 6.30 -19.26
N ARG A 68 11.27 6.86 -20.44
CA ARG A 68 10.78 8.24 -20.60
C ARG A 68 9.32 8.35 -20.19
N VAL A 69 9.01 9.32 -19.33
CA VAL A 69 7.66 9.57 -18.85
C VAL A 69 7.33 11.05 -18.79
N VAL A 70 6.04 11.36 -18.84
CA VAL A 70 5.49 12.62 -18.34
C VAL A 70 5.05 12.38 -16.91
N ALA A 71 5.79 12.95 -15.96
CA ALA A 71 5.48 12.79 -14.53
C ALA A 71 4.40 13.79 -14.08
N LEU A 72 3.43 13.29 -13.32
CA LEU A 72 2.30 14.01 -12.75
C LEU A 72 2.48 14.06 -11.22
N LEU A 73 2.95 15.20 -10.72
CA LEU A 73 3.47 15.34 -9.36
C LEU A 73 2.62 16.28 -8.48
N ASP A 74 1.35 16.41 -8.78
CA ASP A 74 0.40 17.19 -7.98
C ASP A 74 -0.99 16.54 -7.92
N ALA A 75 -1.80 16.98 -6.97
CA ALA A 75 -3.13 16.43 -6.72
C ALA A 75 -4.16 16.72 -7.84
N LYS A 76 -3.88 17.65 -8.75
CA LYS A 76 -4.77 18.01 -9.85
C LYS A 76 -4.50 17.17 -11.09
N SER A 77 -3.25 17.01 -11.46
CA SER A 77 -2.82 16.23 -12.63
C SER A 77 -2.85 14.72 -12.41
N PHE A 78 -2.53 14.23 -11.20
CA PHE A 78 -2.45 12.81 -10.87
C PHE A 78 -3.70 11.99 -11.24
N PRO A 79 -4.94 12.45 -11.02
CA PRO A 79 -6.15 11.69 -11.34
C PRO A 79 -6.36 11.38 -12.83
N VAL A 80 -5.63 12.00 -13.73
CA VAL A 80 -5.64 11.64 -15.17
C VAL A 80 -5.28 10.16 -15.39
N LEU A 81 -4.53 9.55 -14.46
CA LEU A 81 -4.16 8.13 -14.49
C LEU A 81 -5.32 7.17 -14.17
N PHE A 82 -6.47 7.66 -13.70
CA PHE A 82 -7.56 6.82 -13.23
C PHE A 82 -8.42 6.22 -14.35
N ASP A 83 -8.28 6.71 -15.58
CA ASP A 83 -9.06 6.20 -16.69
C ASP A 83 -8.54 4.84 -17.15
N VAL A 84 -9.37 3.76 -17.03
CA VAL A 84 -9.39 2.55 -17.87
C VAL A 84 -10.05 1.25 -17.38
N THR A 85 -10.21 0.28 -18.30
CA THR A 85 -11.00 -0.95 -18.31
C THR A 85 -10.23 -2.27 -18.08
N LYS A 86 -10.93 -3.27 -17.47
CA LYS A 86 -10.82 -4.76 -17.54
C LYS A 86 -9.63 -5.46 -16.87
N VAL A 87 -9.78 -6.04 -15.63
CA VAL A 87 -9.19 -7.31 -15.08
C VAL A 87 -9.48 -7.51 -13.56
N LYS A 88 -10.66 -7.26 -13.04
CA LYS A 88 -10.88 -7.27 -11.57
C LYS A 88 -11.94 -8.25 -11.06
N GLN A 89 -12.64 -8.95 -11.93
CA GLN A 89 -13.84 -9.69 -11.55
C GLN A 89 -13.55 -10.88 -10.62
N LEU A 90 -12.43 -11.58 -10.83
CA LEU A 90 -12.05 -12.73 -10.00
C LEU A 90 -11.75 -12.32 -8.54
N LEU A 91 -11.02 -11.23 -8.34
CA LEU A 91 -10.70 -10.72 -7.00
C LEU A 91 -11.93 -10.20 -6.26
N PHE A 92 -12.86 -9.55 -6.96
CA PHE A 92 -14.14 -9.13 -6.35
C PHE A 92 -14.93 -10.32 -5.83
N SER A 93 -15.07 -11.38 -6.62
CA SER A 93 -15.82 -12.57 -6.19
C SER A 93 -15.16 -13.25 -4.99
N LEU A 94 -13.83 -13.33 -4.95
CA LEU A 94 -13.09 -13.88 -3.82
C LEU A 94 -13.34 -13.11 -2.53
N LEU A 95 -13.23 -11.77 -2.57
CA LEU A 95 -13.45 -10.89 -1.42
C LEU A 95 -14.91 -10.92 -0.91
N GLN A 96 -15.89 -11.06 -1.82
CA GLN A 96 -17.30 -11.11 -1.45
C GLN A 96 -17.72 -12.46 -0.87
N SER A 97 -17.19 -13.56 -1.38
CA SER A 97 -17.61 -14.92 -0.98
C SER A 97 -17.34 -15.26 0.49
N ARG A 98 -16.40 -14.59 1.14
CA ARG A 98 -15.97 -14.88 2.52
C ARG A 98 -15.99 -13.67 3.46
N LYS A 99 -16.70 -12.61 3.11
CA LYS A 99 -16.73 -11.35 3.88
C LYS A 99 -17.07 -11.53 5.36
N ASP A 100 -17.96 -12.45 5.68
CA ASP A 100 -18.42 -12.69 7.06
C ASP A 100 -17.36 -13.44 7.91
N ALA A 101 -16.45 -14.14 7.27
CA ALA A 101 -15.33 -14.80 7.94
C ALA A 101 -14.16 -13.83 8.29
N VAL A 102 -14.11 -12.66 7.67
CA VAL A 102 -12.96 -11.72 7.83
C VAL A 102 -12.74 -11.32 9.27
N VAL A 103 -13.78 -10.87 9.97
CA VAL A 103 -13.65 -10.38 11.36
C VAL A 103 -13.17 -11.47 12.31
N PRO A 104 -13.84 -12.65 12.39
CA PRO A 104 -13.39 -13.71 13.30
C PRO A 104 -11.99 -14.23 12.94
N THR A 105 -11.68 -14.42 11.66
CA THR A 105 -10.36 -14.87 11.22
C THR A 105 -9.28 -13.85 11.55
N PHE A 106 -9.54 -12.56 11.32
CA PHE A 106 -8.62 -11.47 11.68
C PHE A 106 -8.32 -11.50 13.19
N ARG A 107 -9.36 -11.50 14.00
CA ARG A 107 -9.23 -11.50 15.45
C ARG A 107 -8.46 -12.71 15.98
N SER A 108 -8.74 -13.91 15.47
CA SER A 108 -8.02 -15.13 15.84
C SER A 108 -6.51 -14.99 15.58
N ASN A 109 -6.13 -14.55 14.38
CA ASN A 109 -4.73 -14.43 13.98
C ASN A 109 -4.00 -13.30 14.74
N PHE A 110 -4.58 -12.11 14.80
CA PHE A 110 -3.92 -10.94 15.39
C PHE A 110 -3.98 -10.94 16.92
N SER A 111 -4.98 -11.59 17.51
CA SER A 111 -4.97 -11.86 18.95
C SER A 111 -3.77 -12.71 19.36
N ALA A 112 -3.45 -13.76 18.59
CA ALA A 112 -2.27 -14.59 18.82
C ALA A 112 -0.96 -13.80 18.63
N LEU A 113 -0.89 -12.92 17.60
CA LEU A 113 0.26 -12.04 17.37
C LEU A 113 0.52 -11.17 18.61
N PHE A 114 -0.50 -10.45 19.12
CA PHE A 114 -0.31 -9.57 20.28
C PHE A 114 0.01 -10.33 21.56
N SER A 115 -0.52 -11.55 21.73
CA SER A 115 -0.10 -12.41 22.84
C SER A 115 1.37 -12.81 22.75
N THR A 116 1.89 -13.01 21.53
CA THR A 116 3.32 -13.24 21.29
C THR A 116 4.15 -11.99 21.60
N VAL A 117 3.67 -10.80 21.21
CA VAL A 117 4.32 -9.53 21.60
C VAL A 117 4.42 -9.40 23.11
N GLU A 118 3.33 -9.67 23.84
CA GLU A 118 3.32 -9.61 25.31
C GLU A 118 4.31 -10.59 25.94
N SER A 119 4.33 -11.84 25.48
CA SER A 119 5.22 -12.87 26.02
C SER A 119 6.70 -12.56 25.76
N GLN A 120 7.04 -12.04 24.57
CA GLN A 120 8.41 -11.66 24.22
C GLN A 120 8.86 -10.40 24.98
N LEU A 121 8.00 -9.40 25.17
CA LEU A 121 8.30 -8.24 25.99
C LEU A 121 8.51 -8.60 27.47
N ALA A 122 7.79 -9.62 27.98
CA ALA A 122 7.93 -10.10 29.35
C ALA A 122 9.17 -10.98 29.56
N ALA A 123 9.65 -11.63 28.50
CA ALA A 123 10.88 -12.44 28.54
C ALA A 123 12.09 -11.50 28.66
N LYS A 124 12.90 -11.69 29.74
CA LYS A 124 14.08 -10.86 30.01
C LYS A 124 15.24 -11.08 29.01
N GLU A 125 15.16 -12.12 28.21
CA GLU A 125 16.12 -12.43 27.13
C GLU A 125 15.84 -11.56 25.90
N GLY A 126 16.81 -10.76 25.46
CA GLY A 126 16.69 -9.92 24.26
C GLY A 126 16.42 -8.42 24.50
N GLY A 127 16.50 -7.92 25.74
CA GLY A 127 16.44 -6.47 26.02
C GLY A 127 15.03 -5.86 25.95
N ASN A 128 13.98 -6.65 26.16
CA ASN A 128 12.57 -6.21 26.14
C ASN A 128 12.12 -5.54 24.81
N LYS A 129 12.64 -5.99 23.67
CA LYS A 129 12.30 -5.46 22.34
C LYS A 129 11.72 -6.56 21.47
N VAL A 130 10.66 -6.23 20.69
CA VAL A 130 10.00 -7.17 19.79
C VAL A 130 9.92 -6.60 18.40
N GLU A 131 10.54 -7.27 17.42
CA GLU A 131 10.43 -6.92 16.00
C GLU A 131 9.03 -7.25 15.46
N PHE A 132 8.19 -6.23 15.36
CA PHE A 132 6.81 -6.39 14.89
C PHE A 132 6.74 -6.89 13.45
N ASN A 133 7.60 -6.41 12.56
CA ASN A 133 7.53 -6.73 11.13
C ASN A 133 7.61 -8.23 10.86
N LYS A 134 8.46 -8.98 11.58
CA LYS A 134 8.54 -10.45 11.44
C LYS A 134 7.27 -11.17 11.87
N LEU A 135 6.68 -10.73 13.00
CA LEU A 135 5.42 -11.29 13.49
C LEU A 135 4.27 -10.95 12.52
N ASN A 136 4.25 -9.71 12.04
CA ASN A 136 3.27 -9.27 11.06
C ASN A 136 3.36 -10.07 9.75
N ASP A 137 4.55 -10.35 9.25
CA ASP A 137 4.74 -11.12 8.02
C ASP A 137 4.11 -12.52 8.13
N ALA A 138 4.41 -13.24 9.20
CA ALA A 138 3.84 -14.57 9.43
C ALA A 138 2.33 -14.52 9.61
N THR A 139 1.85 -13.61 10.48
CA THR A 139 0.43 -13.50 10.80
C THR A 139 -0.41 -13.01 9.61
N SER A 140 0.09 -12.02 8.86
CA SER A 140 -0.62 -11.51 7.68
C SER A 140 -0.70 -12.52 6.55
N PHE A 141 0.34 -13.33 6.38
CA PHE A 141 0.33 -14.40 5.36
C PHE A 141 -0.70 -15.48 5.71
N ASP A 142 -0.71 -15.93 6.96
CA ASP A 142 -1.71 -16.90 7.46
C ASP A 142 -3.13 -16.33 7.40
N PHE A 143 -3.31 -15.10 7.86
CA PHE A 143 -4.61 -14.44 7.82
C PHE A 143 -5.18 -14.35 6.40
N ILE A 144 -4.39 -13.93 5.42
CA ILE A 144 -4.87 -13.80 4.03
C ILE A 144 -5.22 -15.17 3.45
N GLY A 145 -4.39 -16.20 3.67
CA GLY A 145 -4.69 -17.56 3.23
C GLY A 145 -5.99 -18.11 3.83
N GLU A 146 -6.15 -17.95 5.13
CA GLU A 146 -7.34 -18.39 5.86
C GLU A 146 -8.59 -17.57 5.50
N ALA A 147 -8.47 -16.24 5.38
CA ALA A 147 -9.58 -15.35 5.03
C ALA A 147 -10.10 -15.61 3.60
N TYR A 148 -9.21 -15.84 2.64
CA TYR A 148 -9.58 -16.01 1.24
C TYR A 148 -9.98 -17.43 0.88
N PHE A 149 -9.24 -18.40 1.38
CA PHE A 149 -9.40 -19.81 0.97
C PHE A 149 -9.92 -20.71 2.09
N GLY A 150 -9.94 -20.25 3.34
CA GLY A 150 -10.30 -21.08 4.50
C GLY A 150 -9.19 -22.03 4.95
N VAL A 151 -7.99 -21.88 4.42
CA VAL A 151 -6.83 -22.74 4.69
C VAL A 151 -5.66 -21.89 5.13
N ARG A 152 -5.19 -22.13 6.36
CA ARG A 152 -4.05 -21.42 6.92
C ARG A 152 -2.74 -21.94 6.33
N PRO A 153 -1.93 -21.10 5.63
CA PRO A 153 -0.68 -21.54 4.99
C PRO A 153 0.27 -22.31 5.91
N SER A 154 0.50 -21.81 7.12
CA SER A 154 1.44 -22.43 8.08
C SER A 154 1.06 -23.82 8.54
N THR A 155 -0.22 -24.23 8.36
CA THR A 155 -0.70 -25.58 8.72
C THR A 155 -0.66 -26.57 7.55
N THR A 156 -0.13 -26.18 6.42
CA THR A 156 0.03 -27.00 5.22
C THR A 156 1.51 -27.35 4.97
N ASP A 157 1.79 -28.09 3.89
CA ASP A 157 3.16 -28.40 3.47
C ASP A 157 4.01 -27.17 3.17
N LEU A 158 3.40 -26.00 2.97
CA LEU A 158 4.12 -24.73 2.83
C LEU A 158 4.80 -24.32 4.14
N GLY A 159 4.21 -24.68 5.29
CA GLY A 159 4.75 -24.43 6.62
C GLY A 159 4.94 -22.96 6.96
N SER A 160 5.79 -22.69 7.95
CA SER A 160 6.14 -21.34 8.40
C SER A 160 7.00 -20.55 7.38
N ASP A 161 7.52 -21.20 6.36
CA ASP A 161 8.40 -20.60 5.35
C ASP A 161 7.64 -19.84 4.26
N GLY A 162 6.31 -19.93 4.24
CA GLY A 162 5.46 -19.26 3.25
C GLY A 162 5.81 -17.77 3.05
N PRO A 163 5.89 -16.95 4.10
CA PRO A 163 6.25 -15.53 3.98
C PRO A 163 7.62 -15.30 3.36
N SER A 164 8.64 -16.09 3.75
CA SER A 164 10.00 -15.94 3.23
C SER A 164 10.10 -16.34 1.76
N LYS A 165 9.42 -17.43 1.35
CA LYS A 165 9.32 -17.85 -0.05
C LYS A 165 8.61 -16.79 -0.91
N ALA A 166 7.50 -16.23 -0.38
CA ALA A 166 6.76 -15.16 -1.04
C ALA A 166 7.63 -13.89 -1.18
N ALA A 167 8.32 -13.46 -0.12
CA ALA A 167 9.20 -12.30 -0.15
C ALA A 167 10.36 -12.47 -1.16
N LYS A 168 10.99 -13.64 -1.19
CA LYS A 168 12.06 -13.95 -2.12
C LYS A 168 11.55 -13.95 -3.57
N TRP A 169 10.42 -14.61 -3.85
CA TRP A 169 9.82 -14.59 -5.17
C TRP A 169 9.43 -13.17 -5.61
N LEU A 170 8.83 -12.38 -4.72
CA LEU A 170 8.47 -10.98 -4.99
C LEU A 170 9.71 -10.11 -5.26
N LEU A 171 10.80 -10.31 -4.53
CA LEU A 171 12.04 -9.61 -4.79
C LEU A 171 12.53 -9.87 -6.22
N TRP A 172 12.46 -11.13 -6.71
CA TRP A 172 12.79 -11.46 -8.09
C TRP A 172 11.91 -10.79 -9.14
N GLN A 173 10.63 -10.54 -8.79
CA GLN A 173 9.72 -9.80 -9.69
C GLN A 173 9.98 -8.28 -9.65
N LEU A 174 10.36 -7.75 -8.50
CA LEU A 174 10.45 -6.32 -8.23
C LEU A 174 11.87 -5.78 -8.17
N HIS A 175 12.90 -6.63 -8.29
CA HIS A 175 14.29 -6.21 -8.11
C HIS A 175 14.68 -4.96 -8.89
N PRO A 176 14.16 -4.69 -10.10
CA PRO A 176 14.52 -3.48 -10.82
C PRO A 176 13.97 -2.19 -10.21
N LEU A 177 13.03 -2.31 -9.26
CA LEU A 177 12.31 -1.19 -8.65
C LEU A 177 12.66 -0.98 -7.17
N VAL A 178 13.56 -1.79 -6.61
CA VAL A 178 13.92 -1.74 -5.19
C VAL A 178 15.41 -1.54 -5.00
N THR A 179 15.80 -1.00 -3.84
CA THR A 179 17.20 -0.91 -3.40
C THR A 179 17.35 -1.65 -2.07
N LEU A 180 18.40 -2.41 -1.92
CA LEU A 180 18.73 -3.18 -0.72
C LEU A 180 19.71 -2.42 0.20
N GLY A 181 20.17 -1.23 -0.22
CA GLY A 181 21.16 -0.44 0.51
C GLY A 181 22.59 -0.99 0.39
N LEU A 182 22.85 -1.81 -0.62
CA LEU A 182 24.21 -2.26 -0.95
C LEU A 182 25.02 -1.11 -1.58
N PRO A 183 26.37 -1.19 -1.56
CA PRO A 183 27.17 -0.24 -2.33
C PRO A 183 26.74 -0.18 -3.80
N MET A 184 26.56 1.03 -4.34
CA MET A 184 26.05 1.29 -5.69
C MET A 184 26.75 0.44 -6.77
N ILE A 185 28.09 0.29 -6.67
CA ILE A 185 28.88 -0.47 -7.65
C ILE A 185 28.49 -1.96 -7.70
N ILE A 186 27.89 -2.50 -6.65
CA ILE A 186 27.42 -3.89 -6.57
C ILE A 186 25.92 -3.95 -6.89
N GLU A 187 25.14 -3.06 -6.30
CA GLU A 187 23.68 -3.09 -6.39
C GLU A 187 23.18 -2.75 -7.79
N GLU A 188 23.78 -1.76 -8.43
CA GLU A 188 23.37 -1.29 -9.76
C GLU A 188 23.46 -2.40 -10.84
N PRO A 189 24.57 -3.14 -11.02
CA PRO A 189 24.59 -4.25 -11.95
C PRO A 189 23.71 -5.41 -11.51
N LEU A 190 23.64 -5.70 -10.20
CA LEU A 190 22.90 -6.85 -9.68
C LEU A 190 21.39 -6.68 -9.81
N LEU A 191 20.85 -5.52 -9.43
CA LEU A 191 19.39 -5.32 -9.34
C LEU A 191 18.81 -4.49 -10.50
N HIS A 192 19.58 -3.55 -11.06
CA HIS A 192 19.01 -2.54 -11.95
C HIS A 192 19.45 -2.66 -13.41
N THR A 193 20.43 -3.53 -13.71
CA THR A 193 20.97 -3.67 -15.06
C THR A 193 20.59 -4.99 -15.73
N PHE A 194 20.57 -6.11 -14.99
CA PHE A 194 20.29 -7.43 -15.55
C PHE A 194 19.14 -8.13 -14.81
N HIS A 195 18.37 -8.95 -15.56
CA HIS A 195 17.36 -9.80 -14.96
C HIS A 195 17.98 -10.89 -14.09
N LEU A 196 17.46 -11.03 -12.87
CA LEU A 196 17.86 -12.12 -11.99
C LEU A 196 17.42 -13.48 -12.55
N PRO A 197 18.27 -14.52 -12.46
CA PRO A 197 17.95 -15.84 -13.01
C PRO A 197 16.74 -16.46 -12.30
N SER A 198 15.68 -16.75 -13.03
CA SER A 198 14.41 -17.27 -12.48
C SER A 198 14.53 -18.64 -11.83
N PHE A 199 15.53 -19.48 -12.24
CA PHE A 199 15.73 -20.80 -11.66
C PHE A 199 16.07 -20.77 -10.17
N LEU A 200 16.65 -19.66 -9.66
CA LEU A 200 16.98 -19.49 -8.23
C LEU A 200 15.74 -19.37 -7.30
N VAL A 201 14.58 -19.08 -7.85
CA VAL A 201 13.32 -18.99 -7.11
C VAL A 201 12.27 -20.01 -7.57
N SER A 202 12.62 -20.89 -8.51
CA SER A 202 11.67 -21.86 -9.08
C SER A 202 11.13 -22.84 -8.04
N GLY A 203 11.95 -23.25 -7.06
CA GLY A 203 11.53 -24.10 -5.94
C GLY A 203 10.54 -23.42 -5.02
N ASP A 204 10.83 -22.16 -4.65
CA ASP A 204 9.95 -21.34 -3.83
C ASP A 204 8.61 -21.08 -4.53
N TYR A 205 8.66 -20.76 -5.84
CA TYR A 205 7.47 -20.58 -6.66
C TYR A 205 6.60 -21.84 -6.74
N LYS A 206 7.20 -23.02 -6.95
CA LYS A 206 6.49 -24.29 -6.99
C LYS A 206 5.78 -24.60 -5.67
N ALA A 207 6.44 -24.34 -4.53
CA ALA A 207 5.85 -24.53 -3.22
C ALA A 207 4.65 -23.61 -3.00
N LEU A 208 4.78 -22.33 -3.34
CA LEU A 208 3.67 -21.36 -3.29
C LEU A 208 2.55 -21.77 -4.23
N TYR A 209 2.86 -22.15 -5.48
CA TYR A 209 1.85 -22.59 -6.45
C TYR A 209 1.08 -23.82 -5.99
N SER A 210 1.76 -24.80 -5.39
CA SER A 210 1.14 -25.99 -4.83
C SER A 210 0.10 -25.64 -3.75
N TYR A 211 0.46 -24.75 -2.81
CA TYR A 211 -0.47 -24.25 -1.81
C TYR A 211 -1.68 -23.55 -2.46
N PHE A 212 -1.48 -22.58 -3.34
CA PHE A 212 -2.57 -21.84 -3.96
C PHE A 212 -3.46 -22.71 -4.84
N SER A 213 -2.90 -23.65 -5.58
CA SER A 213 -3.65 -24.58 -6.39
C SER A 213 -4.55 -25.51 -5.55
N THR A 214 -4.04 -25.98 -4.41
CA THR A 214 -4.81 -26.82 -3.47
C THR A 214 -5.88 -25.99 -2.77
N ALA A 215 -5.54 -24.84 -2.21
CA ALA A 215 -6.45 -23.96 -1.50
C ALA A 215 -7.58 -23.42 -2.41
N ALA A 216 -7.24 -23.04 -3.66
CA ALA A 216 -8.22 -22.59 -4.64
C ALA A 216 -9.20 -23.70 -5.03
N SER A 217 -8.76 -24.98 -5.04
CA SER A 217 -9.61 -26.13 -5.34
C SER A 217 -10.65 -26.41 -4.25
N GLN A 218 -10.35 -26.01 -3.01
CA GLN A 218 -11.25 -26.12 -1.87
C GLN A 218 -12.25 -24.97 -1.79
N SER A 219 -12.06 -23.93 -2.60
CA SER A 219 -12.91 -22.75 -2.68
C SER A 219 -13.62 -22.69 -4.03
N ARG A 220 -14.77 -21.98 -4.09
CA ARG A 220 -15.52 -21.79 -5.35
C ARG A 220 -14.84 -20.79 -6.31
N VAL A 221 -13.64 -20.32 -6.01
CA VAL A 221 -12.96 -19.30 -6.83
C VAL A 221 -12.59 -19.83 -8.21
N LEU A 222 -12.31 -21.14 -8.34
CA LEU A 222 -12.02 -21.77 -9.63
C LEU A 222 -13.26 -21.87 -10.53
N ASP A 223 -14.45 -22.09 -9.96
CA ASP A 223 -15.70 -22.09 -10.73
C ASP A 223 -15.93 -20.70 -11.34
N THR A 224 -15.68 -19.64 -10.57
CA THR A 224 -15.75 -18.27 -11.06
C THR A 224 -14.70 -18.00 -12.13
N ALA A 225 -13.46 -18.48 -11.98
CA ALA A 225 -12.42 -18.32 -12.99
C ALA A 225 -12.81 -18.98 -14.31
N GLN A 226 -13.37 -20.19 -14.25
CA GLN A 226 -13.85 -20.90 -15.43
C GLN A 226 -14.99 -20.14 -16.13
N SER A 227 -15.93 -19.57 -15.38
CA SER A 227 -17.00 -18.73 -15.95
C SER A 227 -16.49 -17.48 -16.65
N LEU A 228 -15.29 -17.02 -16.29
CA LEU A 228 -14.59 -15.90 -16.92
C LEU A 228 -13.69 -16.31 -18.11
N GLY A 229 -13.68 -17.61 -18.47
CA GLY A 229 -12.88 -18.16 -19.55
C GLY A 229 -11.39 -18.34 -19.22
N LEU A 230 -11.03 -18.34 -17.91
CA LEU A 230 -9.67 -18.61 -17.46
C LEU A 230 -9.45 -20.11 -17.29
N SER A 231 -8.33 -20.63 -17.75
CA SER A 231 -7.91 -21.98 -17.40
C SER A 231 -7.61 -22.07 -15.88
N ARG A 232 -7.68 -23.29 -15.33
CA ARG A 232 -7.34 -23.53 -13.92
C ARG A 232 -5.92 -23.06 -13.58
N GLU A 233 -4.97 -23.31 -14.48
CA GLU A 233 -3.57 -22.92 -14.31
C GLU A 233 -3.41 -21.40 -14.26
N GLU A 234 -3.98 -20.69 -15.25
CA GLU A 234 -3.99 -19.22 -15.27
C GLU A 234 -4.64 -18.62 -14.03
N ALA A 235 -5.77 -19.19 -13.59
CA ALA A 235 -6.44 -18.76 -12.37
C ALA A 235 -5.53 -18.91 -11.14
N CYS A 236 -4.86 -20.05 -10.98
CA CYS A 236 -3.94 -20.29 -9.86
C CYS A 236 -2.73 -19.33 -9.88
N HIS A 237 -2.13 -19.08 -11.05
CA HIS A 237 -1.05 -18.10 -11.20
C HIS A 237 -1.50 -16.69 -10.83
N ASN A 238 -2.68 -16.27 -11.30
CA ASN A 238 -3.26 -14.96 -10.97
C ASN A 238 -3.60 -14.84 -9.49
N LEU A 239 -4.17 -15.88 -8.87
CA LEU A 239 -4.47 -15.91 -7.43
C LEU A 239 -3.20 -15.84 -6.59
N LEU A 240 -2.14 -16.59 -6.95
CA LEU A 240 -0.85 -16.53 -6.28
C LEU A 240 -0.33 -15.10 -6.32
N PHE A 241 -0.25 -14.48 -7.50
CA PHE A 241 0.25 -13.11 -7.63
C PHE A 241 -0.62 -12.11 -6.86
N ALA A 242 -1.94 -12.16 -7.05
CA ALA A 242 -2.86 -11.25 -6.39
C ALA A 242 -2.85 -11.37 -4.86
N THR A 243 -2.71 -12.58 -4.35
CA THR A 243 -2.70 -12.83 -2.90
C THR A 243 -1.35 -12.45 -2.28
N THR A 244 -0.24 -12.86 -2.89
CA THR A 244 1.10 -12.58 -2.33
C THR A 244 1.52 -11.12 -2.53
N PHE A 245 1.35 -10.56 -3.72
CA PHE A 245 1.77 -9.19 -4.03
C PHE A 245 0.77 -8.15 -3.53
N ASN A 246 -0.50 -8.24 -4.00
CA ASN A 246 -1.46 -7.17 -3.70
C ASN A 246 -2.01 -7.26 -2.27
N SER A 247 -2.31 -8.46 -1.76
CA SER A 247 -2.96 -8.60 -0.44
C SER A 247 -1.93 -8.70 0.68
N TYR A 248 -1.13 -9.76 0.72
CA TYR A 248 -0.10 -9.93 1.75
C TYR A 248 0.95 -8.81 1.70
N GLY A 249 1.49 -8.49 0.50
CA GLY A 249 2.42 -7.38 0.33
C GLY A 249 1.85 -6.04 0.75
N GLY A 250 0.56 -5.81 0.52
CA GLY A 250 -0.16 -4.62 1.00
C GLY A 250 -0.20 -4.54 2.54
N LEU A 251 -0.51 -5.64 3.24
CA LEU A 251 -0.54 -5.67 4.71
C LEU A 251 0.87 -5.59 5.34
N LYS A 252 1.87 -6.12 4.66
CA LYS A 252 3.28 -6.00 5.06
C LYS A 252 3.73 -4.54 5.17
N VAL A 253 3.19 -3.65 4.36
CA VAL A 253 3.45 -2.20 4.39
C VAL A 253 2.47 -1.47 5.31
N LEU A 254 1.18 -1.78 5.20
CA LEU A 254 0.11 -1.06 5.90
C LEU A 254 0.24 -1.13 7.42
N PHE A 255 0.36 -2.33 7.99
CA PHE A 255 0.32 -2.46 9.46
C PHE A 255 1.53 -1.85 10.15
N PRO A 256 2.78 -2.04 9.69
CA PRO A 256 3.91 -1.30 10.24
C PRO A 256 3.78 0.21 10.05
N GLY A 257 3.33 0.69 8.90
CA GLY A 257 3.12 2.12 8.63
C GLY A 257 2.05 2.73 9.56
N LEU A 258 0.94 2.03 9.74
CA LEU A 258 -0.14 2.43 10.65
C LEU A 258 0.35 2.48 12.11
N LEU A 259 1.06 1.44 12.54
CA LEU A 259 1.62 1.36 13.89
C LEU A 259 2.67 2.44 14.15
N ALA A 260 3.53 2.72 13.17
CA ALA A 260 4.52 3.79 13.23
C ALA A 260 3.87 5.17 13.36
N GLY A 261 2.85 5.46 12.57
CA GLY A 261 2.09 6.71 12.64
C GLY A 261 1.44 6.92 14.00
N VAL A 262 0.80 5.87 14.52
CA VAL A 262 0.14 5.91 15.83
C VAL A 262 1.16 6.02 16.96
N ALA A 263 2.28 5.29 16.94
CA ALA A 263 3.36 5.37 17.91
C ALA A 263 3.93 6.79 18.03
N ASN A 264 4.22 7.40 16.88
CA ASN A 264 4.77 8.77 16.81
C ASN A 264 3.77 9.84 17.25
N ALA A 265 2.46 9.61 17.08
CA ALA A 265 1.41 10.52 17.55
C ALA A 265 1.23 10.52 19.09
N GLY A 266 1.70 9.46 19.76
CA GLY A 266 1.83 9.38 21.20
C GLY A 266 0.52 9.21 21.98
N GLN A 267 0.64 9.28 23.30
CA GLN A 267 -0.38 8.88 24.25
C GLN A 267 -1.73 9.60 24.10
N LYS A 268 -1.74 10.86 23.66
CA LYS A 268 -2.99 11.62 23.46
C LYS A 268 -3.88 10.98 22.40
N LEU A 269 -3.29 10.53 21.28
CA LEU A 269 -4.04 9.82 20.25
C LEU A 269 -4.43 8.42 20.73
N HIS A 270 -3.54 7.70 21.43
CA HIS A 270 -3.81 6.37 21.98
C HIS A 270 -5.05 6.39 22.88
N SER A 271 -5.14 7.34 23.83
CA SER A 271 -6.29 7.45 24.72
C SER A 271 -7.60 7.73 23.97
N ARG A 272 -7.56 8.58 22.93
CA ARG A 272 -8.75 8.86 22.11
C ARG A 272 -9.21 7.61 21.35
N LEU A 273 -8.29 6.86 20.74
CA LEU A 273 -8.58 5.62 20.03
C LEU A 273 -9.12 4.55 20.98
N ALA A 274 -8.49 4.35 22.14
CA ALA A 274 -8.93 3.39 23.14
C ALA A 274 -10.37 3.69 23.62
N ASN A 275 -10.66 4.97 23.88
CA ASN A 275 -12.01 5.39 24.31
C ASN A 275 -13.07 5.16 23.24
N GLU A 276 -12.82 5.56 21.99
CA GLU A 276 -13.77 5.33 20.88
C GLU A 276 -14.04 3.83 20.66
N ILE A 277 -12.97 3.03 20.59
CA ILE A 277 -13.05 1.60 20.35
C ILE A 277 -13.81 0.89 21.46
N ARG A 278 -13.44 1.13 22.70
CA ARG A 278 -14.07 0.47 23.87
C ARG A 278 -15.52 0.88 24.04
N ALA A 279 -15.85 2.15 23.81
CA ALA A 279 -17.23 2.62 23.83
C ALA A 279 -18.10 1.94 22.76
N ALA A 280 -17.61 1.89 21.50
CA ALA A 280 -18.34 1.25 20.41
C ALA A 280 -18.50 -0.26 20.60
N VAL A 281 -17.50 -0.94 21.17
CA VAL A 281 -17.59 -2.37 21.48
C VAL A 281 -18.53 -2.62 22.66
N ALA A 282 -18.49 -1.80 23.71
CA ALA A 282 -19.41 -1.91 24.84
C ALA A 282 -20.88 -1.70 24.40
N GLU A 283 -21.16 -0.69 23.55
CA GLU A 283 -22.47 -0.46 22.96
C GLU A 283 -22.97 -1.67 22.15
N ALA A 284 -22.05 -2.42 21.54
CA ALA A 284 -22.34 -3.66 20.79
C ALA A 284 -22.39 -4.92 21.69
N GLY A 285 -22.58 -4.77 23.01
CA GLY A 285 -22.64 -5.88 23.96
C GLY A 285 -21.31 -6.63 24.13
N GLY A 286 -20.18 -5.92 24.05
CA GLY A 286 -18.84 -6.49 24.21
C GLY A 286 -18.29 -7.19 22.95
N LYS A 287 -19.01 -7.14 21.83
CA LYS A 287 -18.64 -7.86 20.59
C LYS A 287 -18.07 -6.91 19.54
N VAL A 288 -16.97 -7.33 18.93
CA VAL A 288 -16.43 -6.66 17.73
C VAL A 288 -17.24 -7.11 16.52
N THR A 289 -18.15 -6.25 16.07
CA THR A 289 -18.99 -6.49 14.88
C THR A 289 -18.67 -5.47 13.79
N LEU A 290 -19.01 -5.78 12.54
CA LEU A 290 -18.88 -4.82 11.44
C LEU A 290 -19.61 -3.51 11.74
N ALA A 291 -20.82 -3.59 12.31
CA ALA A 291 -21.61 -2.43 12.69
C ALA A 291 -20.93 -1.56 13.77
N ALA A 292 -20.30 -2.18 14.77
CA ALA A 292 -19.53 -1.46 15.77
C ALA A 292 -18.30 -0.78 15.16
N VAL A 293 -17.55 -1.49 14.33
CA VAL A 293 -16.37 -0.95 13.63
C VAL A 293 -16.76 0.21 12.69
N GLU A 294 -17.94 0.17 12.04
CA GLU A 294 -18.40 1.27 11.19
C GLU A 294 -18.68 2.58 11.94
N LYS A 295 -18.99 2.53 13.23
CA LYS A 295 -19.19 3.71 14.08
C LYS A 295 -17.90 4.41 14.52
N MET A 296 -16.73 3.78 14.37
CA MET A 296 -15.43 4.26 14.84
C MET A 296 -14.82 5.26 13.83
N GLU A 297 -15.25 6.52 13.87
CA GLU A 297 -14.83 7.53 12.89
C GLU A 297 -13.36 7.95 13.04
N LEU A 298 -12.84 8.07 14.28
CA LEU A 298 -11.44 8.40 14.51
C LEU A 298 -10.52 7.27 14.05
N VAL A 299 -10.87 6.02 14.37
CA VAL A 299 -10.15 4.83 13.90
C VAL A 299 -10.07 4.83 12.37
N LYS A 300 -11.16 5.14 11.70
CA LYS A 300 -11.24 5.22 10.24
C LYS A 300 -10.36 6.35 9.69
N SER A 301 -10.40 7.51 10.33
CA SER A 301 -9.56 8.67 9.97
C SER A 301 -8.07 8.34 10.07
N VAL A 302 -7.66 7.65 11.14
CA VAL A 302 -6.26 7.23 11.37
C VAL A 302 -5.78 6.27 10.27
N VAL A 303 -6.62 5.32 9.85
CA VAL A 303 -6.29 4.41 8.74
C VAL A 303 -6.11 5.18 7.43
N TRP A 304 -7.01 6.09 7.11
CA TRP A 304 -6.88 6.92 5.90
C TRP A 304 -5.64 7.83 5.94
N GLU A 305 -5.28 8.36 7.10
CA GLU A 305 -4.09 9.20 7.25
C GLU A 305 -2.81 8.40 7.04
N SER A 306 -2.74 7.16 7.55
CA SER A 306 -1.63 6.26 7.28
C SER A 306 -1.48 5.98 5.78
N LEU A 307 -2.59 5.62 5.11
CA LEU A 307 -2.60 5.35 3.66
C LEU A 307 -2.27 6.58 2.81
N ARG A 308 -2.63 7.77 3.26
CA ARG A 308 -2.28 9.04 2.61
C ARG A 308 -0.79 9.29 2.66
N LEU A 309 -0.18 9.11 3.83
CA LEU A 309 1.24 9.42 4.05
C LEU A 309 2.18 8.37 3.47
N ASP A 310 1.84 7.10 3.63
CA ASP A 310 2.67 6.00 3.13
C ASP A 310 1.81 4.96 2.39
N PRO A 311 1.37 5.28 1.16
CA PRO A 311 0.57 4.35 0.37
C PRO A 311 1.41 3.13 -0.01
N PRO A 312 0.87 1.91 0.10
CA PRO A 312 1.58 0.68 -0.30
C PRO A 312 2.04 0.67 -1.76
N VAL A 313 1.30 1.34 -2.64
CA VAL A 313 1.66 1.51 -4.05
C VAL A 313 1.91 2.99 -4.33
N LYS A 314 3.19 3.34 -4.51
CA LYS A 314 3.63 4.73 -4.68
C LYS A 314 3.61 5.20 -6.11
N PHE A 315 3.65 4.29 -7.08
CA PHE A 315 3.81 4.60 -8.50
C PHE A 315 2.59 4.17 -9.30
N GLN A 316 2.15 5.03 -10.21
CA GLN A 316 1.09 4.76 -11.16
C GLN A 316 1.58 5.05 -12.58
N TYR A 317 1.18 4.20 -13.53
CA TYR A 317 1.54 4.32 -14.93
C TYR A 317 0.31 4.28 -15.83
N GLY A 318 0.36 5.02 -16.93
CA GLY A 318 -0.66 4.99 -17.98
C GLY A 318 -0.11 5.47 -19.30
N HIS A 319 -0.64 4.97 -20.43
CA HIS A 319 -0.33 5.50 -21.73
C HIS A 319 -1.47 6.41 -22.22
N ALA A 320 -1.12 7.57 -22.73
CA ALA A 320 -2.06 8.45 -23.42
C ALA A 320 -2.62 7.72 -24.66
N LYS A 321 -3.92 7.44 -24.69
CA LYS A 321 -4.59 6.76 -25.81
C LYS A 321 -4.88 7.69 -26.97
N THR A 322 -4.97 8.98 -26.71
CA THR A 322 -5.21 10.08 -27.64
C THR A 322 -4.33 11.25 -27.27
N ASP A 323 -4.19 12.22 -28.15
CA ASP A 323 -3.67 13.53 -27.78
C ASP A 323 -4.58 14.13 -26.72
N MET A 324 -4.01 14.68 -25.65
CA MET A 324 -4.77 15.21 -24.52
C MET A 324 -4.06 16.40 -23.87
N GLN A 325 -4.84 17.16 -23.11
CA GLN A 325 -4.31 18.26 -22.31
C GLN A 325 -4.39 17.92 -20.84
N ILE A 326 -3.34 18.24 -20.09
CA ILE A 326 -3.26 18.02 -18.65
C ILE A 326 -3.08 19.38 -17.99
N GLU A 327 -3.98 19.72 -17.08
CA GLU A 327 -3.91 20.93 -16.31
C GLU A 327 -3.11 20.70 -15.00
N SER A 328 -2.06 21.48 -14.78
CA SER A 328 -1.31 21.50 -13.52
C SER A 328 -2.00 22.37 -12.46
N HIS A 329 -1.46 22.34 -11.24
CA HIS A 329 -2.06 23.05 -10.09
C HIS A 329 -2.17 24.57 -10.27
N ASP A 330 -1.29 25.18 -11.05
CA ASP A 330 -1.26 26.61 -11.37
C ASP A 330 -2.17 26.99 -12.56
N GLY A 331 -2.93 26.03 -13.07
CA GLY A 331 -3.86 26.22 -14.18
C GLY A 331 -3.20 26.19 -15.57
N VAL A 332 -1.91 25.87 -15.63
CA VAL A 332 -1.22 25.72 -16.92
C VAL A 332 -1.64 24.43 -17.60
N LEU A 333 -2.05 24.52 -18.86
CA LEU A 333 -2.38 23.37 -19.70
C LEU A 333 -1.13 22.89 -20.44
N PHE A 334 -0.84 21.61 -20.32
CA PHE A 334 0.25 20.93 -21.00
C PHE A 334 -0.27 19.96 -22.05
N GLN A 335 0.32 20.01 -23.25
CA GLN A 335 0.01 19.05 -24.31
C GLN A 335 0.78 17.76 -24.09
N VAL A 336 0.04 16.65 -24.07
CA VAL A 336 0.56 15.27 -24.06
C VAL A 336 0.07 14.59 -25.33
N ASN A 337 0.99 13.94 -26.06
CA ASN A 337 0.68 13.29 -27.31
C ASN A 337 0.30 11.81 -27.07
N LYS A 338 -0.51 11.28 -27.99
CA LYS A 338 -0.83 9.84 -28.04
C LYS A 338 0.44 8.98 -27.98
N GLY A 339 0.44 7.98 -27.11
CA GLY A 339 1.54 7.04 -26.91
C GLY A 339 2.57 7.46 -25.87
N GLU A 340 2.56 8.73 -25.40
CA GLU A 340 3.43 9.13 -24.29
C GLU A 340 3.02 8.38 -23.01
N MET A 341 4.02 7.93 -22.26
CA MET A 341 3.80 7.30 -20.96
C MET A 341 3.62 8.36 -19.89
N LEU A 342 2.49 8.30 -19.18
CA LEU A 342 2.20 9.08 -17.98
C LEU A 342 2.69 8.32 -16.76
N PHE A 343 3.26 9.04 -15.82
CA PHE A 343 3.74 8.50 -14.57
C PHE A 343 3.27 9.38 -13.40
N GLY A 344 2.73 8.77 -12.36
CA GLY A 344 2.35 9.47 -11.14
C GLY A 344 3.12 8.94 -9.94
N TYR A 345 3.76 9.85 -9.19
CA TYR A 345 4.30 9.56 -7.87
C TYR A 345 3.27 10.00 -6.82
N GLN A 346 2.50 9.01 -6.32
CA GLN A 346 1.36 9.26 -5.44
C GLN A 346 1.69 10.12 -4.22
N PRO A 347 2.84 9.94 -3.50
CA PRO A 347 3.19 10.78 -2.36
C PRO A 347 3.25 12.29 -2.67
N CYS A 348 3.63 12.71 -3.87
CA CYS A 348 3.56 14.13 -4.26
C CYS A 348 2.13 14.66 -4.24
N ALA A 349 1.17 13.87 -4.73
CA ALA A 349 -0.23 14.27 -4.76
C ALA A 349 -0.92 14.17 -3.39
N THR A 350 -0.61 13.13 -2.60
CA THR A 350 -1.24 12.92 -1.28
C THR A 350 -0.61 13.75 -0.16
N LYS A 351 0.59 14.33 -0.38
CA LYS A 351 1.27 15.25 0.55
C LYS A 351 1.32 16.68 0.02
N ASP A 352 0.44 17.03 -0.90
CA ASP A 352 0.37 18.37 -1.49
C ASP A 352 -0.12 19.39 -0.45
N ALA A 353 0.77 20.33 -0.08
CA ALA A 353 0.46 21.34 0.92
C ALA A 353 -0.64 22.32 0.49
N ARG A 354 -0.89 22.45 -0.82
CA ARG A 354 -2.00 23.26 -1.37
C ARG A 354 -3.37 22.64 -1.04
N VAL A 355 -3.40 21.32 -0.78
CA VAL A 355 -4.60 20.57 -0.40
C VAL A 355 -4.67 20.39 1.10
N PHE A 356 -3.58 19.93 1.72
CA PHE A 356 -3.56 19.47 3.12
C PHE A 356 -2.99 20.52 4.09
N GLY A 357 -2.58 21.70 3.59
CA GLY A 357 -2.02 22.78 4.39
C GLY A 357 -0.59 22.49 4.91
N PRO A 358 -0.13 23.25 5.91
CA PRO A 358 1.24 23.18 6.41
C PRO A 358 1.59 21.81 7.02
N THR A 359 0.59 21.06 7.52
CA THR A 359 0.77 19.73 8.10
C THR A 359 0.64 18.60 7.07
N ALA A 360 0.76 18.89 5.78
CA ALA A 360 0.59 17.91 4.69
C ALA A 360 1.54 16.70 4.81
N ARG A 361 2.72 16.87 5.38
CA ARG A 361 3.73 15.81 5.58
C ARG A 361 3.71 15.22 6.99
N GLU A 362 2.83 15.68 7.87
CA GLU A 362 2.69 15.23 9.24
C GLU A 362 1.54 14.22 9.40
N PHE A 363 1.68 13.30 10.35
CA PHE A 363 0.61 12.38 10.72
C PHE A 363 -0.39 13.07 11.65
N VAL A 364 -1.59 13.31 11.15
CA VAL A 364 -2.68 13.96 11.88
C VAL A 364 -3.86 12.99 11.95
N GLY A 365 -4.00 12.26 13.06
CA GLY A 365 -4.95 11.14 13.18
C GLY A 365 -6.42 11.52 12.97
N ASP A 366 -6.81 12.75 13.26
CA ASP A 366 -8.19 13.24 13.11
C ASP A 366 -8.41 14.11 11.85
N ARG A 367 -7.49 14.08 10.88
CA ARG A 367 -7.55 14.88 9.64
C ARG A 367 -8.84 14.71 8.86
N PHE A 368 -9.39 13.51 8.86
CA PHE A 368 -10.58 13.16 8.07
C PHE A 368 -11.90 13.21 8.84
N LEU A 369 -11.87 13.75 10.07
CA LEU A 369 -13.11 13.94 10.85
C LEU A 369 -13.91 15.18 10.40
N GLY A 370 -15.21 15.09 10.58
CA GLY A 370 -16.15 16.16 10.27
C GLY A 370 -16.23 16.50 8.78
N GLU A 371 -17.07 17.49 8.44
CA GLU A 371 -17.36 17.82 7.04
C GLU A 371 -16.13 18.33 6.25
N LYS A 372 -15.24 19.07 6.91
CA LYS A 372 -13.99 19.53 6.27
C LYS A 372 -13.04 18.37 5.97
N GLY A 373 -12.89 17.44 6.91
CA GLY A 373 -12.08 16.26 6.75
C GLY A 373 -12.61 15.33 5.66
N LYS A 374 -13.93 15.09 5.64
CA LYS A 374 -14.56 14.26 4.61
C LYS A 374 -14.33 14.78 3.19
N LYS A 375 -14.25 16.10 2.98
CA LYS A 375 -13.94 16.70 1.68
C LYS A 375 -12.51 16.42 1.22
N LEU A 376 -11.59 16.07 2.11
CA LEU A 376 -10.21 15.71 1.77
C LEU A 376 -10.09 14.26 1.28
N LEU A 377 -11.07 13.39 1.51
CA LEU A 377 -11.05 11.99 1.08
C LEU A 377 -10.91 11.81 -0.43
N LYS A 378 -11.34 12.78 -1.24
CA LYS A 378 -11.13 12.75 -2.70
C LYS A 378 -9.65 12.80 -3.11
N TYR A 379 -8.73 13.08 -2.17
CA TYR A 379 -7.29 13.11 -2.38
C TYR A 379 -6.57 11.92 -1.70
N VAL A 380 -7.31 10.95 -1.19
CA VAL A 380 -6.80 9.62 -0.80
C VAL A 380 -7.01 8.69 -1.97
N TYR A 381 -5.95 8.09 -2.49
CA TYR A 381 -5.98 7.34 -3.73
C TYR A 381 -5.78 5.84 -3.51
N TRP A 382 -6.47 5.06 -4.34
CA TRP A 382 -6.49 3.60 -4.34
C TRP A 382 -6.12 3.08 -5.73
N SER A 383 -4.83 2.95 -6.01
CA SER A 383 -4.37 2.73 -7.38
C SER A 383 -4.96 3.83 -8.27
N ASN A 384 -5.84 3.49 -9.19
CA ASN A 384 -6.43 4.40 -10.16
C ASN A 384 -7.88 4.81 -9.76
N GLY A 385 -8.07 5.31 -8.54
CA GLY A 385 -9.37 5.81 -8.07
C GLY A 385 -9.26 6.50 -6.72
N ARG A 386 -10.30 7.22 -6.34
CA ARG A 386 -10.36 8.01 -5.10
C ARG A 386 -11.08 7.26 -4.00
N GLU A 387 -10.80 7.61 -2.74
CA GLU A 387 -11.56 7.05 -1.61
C GLU A 387 -13.06 7.30 -1.73
N THR A 388 -13.47 8.45 -2.28
CA THR A 388 -14.88 8.82 -2.48
C THR A 388 -15.58 8.03 -3.59
N GLU A 389 -14.86 7.21 -4.35
CA GLU A 389 -15.38 6.38 -5.42
C GLU A 389 -15.42 4.91 -4.97
N ASN A 390 -16.28 4.11 -5.58
CA ASN A 390 -16.33 2.68 -5.31
C ASN A 390 -15.61 1.87 -6.39
N PRO A 391 -14.82 0.83 -5.99
CA PRO A 391 -14.26 -0.08 -6.97
C PRO A 391 -15.38 -0.81 -7.73
N SER A 392 -15.22 -0.92 -9.04
CA SER A 392 -16.12 -1.66 -9.92
C SER A 392 -15.31 -2.47 -10.94
N VAL A 393 -15.99 -3.32 -11.70
CA VAL A 393 -15.34 -4.05 -12.81
C VAL A 393 -14.89 -3.10 -13.93
N ASP A 394 -15.51 -1.95 -14.03
CA ASP A 394 -15.32 -0.98 -15.11
C ASP A 394 -14.25 0.07 -14.81
N ASN A 395 -13.79 0.17 -13.56
CA ASN A 395 -12.73 1.10 -13.17
C ASN A 395 -11.46 0.38 -12.67
N LYS A 396 -10.33 1.08 -12.65
CA LYS A 396 -9.04 0.53 -12.19
C LYS A 396 -8.77 0.73 -10.70
N GLN A 397 -9.72 1.18 -9.94
CA GLN A 397 -9.56 1.34 -8.50
C GLN A 397 -9.23 -0.01 -7.83
N CYS A 398 -8.45 0.01 -6.77
CA CYS A 398 -8.09 -1.18 -6.02
C CYS A 398 -9.35 -1.96 -5.57
N PRO A 399 -9.54 -3.21 -5.99
CA PRO A 399 -10.70 -4.00 -5.57
C PRO A 399 -10.71 -4.29 -4.07
N GLY A 400 -9.55 -4.26 -3.43
CA GLY A 400 -9.36 -4.46 -2.00
C GLY A 400 -9.60 -3.21 -1.13
N LYS A 401 -9.99 -2.05 -1.69
CA LYS A 401 -10.15 -0.79 -0.95
C LYS A 401 -10.90 -0.97 0.38
N ASN A 402 -12.12 -1.45 0.30
CA ASN A 402 -12.97 -1.60 1.49
C ASN A 402 -12.42 -2.66 2.47
N PHE A 403 -11.82 -3.74 1.94
CA PHE A 403 -11.17 -4.76 2.75
C PHE A 403 -9.96 -4.19 3.49
N VAL A 404 -9.10 -3.43 2.83
CA VAL A 404 -7.89 -2.83 3.44
C VAL A 404 -8.26 -1.82 4.53
N VAL A 405 -9.27 -0.97 4.29
CA VAL A 405 -9.76 -0.04 5.33
C VAL A 405 -10.33 -0.83 6.52
N LEU A 406 -11.09 -1.88 6.27
CA LEU A 406 -11.65 -2.73 7.34
C LEU A 406 -10.54 -3.38 8.17
N VAL A 407 -9.55 -4.04 7.55
CA VAL A 407 -8.50 -4.74 8.31
C VAL A 407 -7.57 -3.76 9.03
N GLY A 408 -7.32 -2.57 8.48
CA GLY A 408 -6.61 -1.51 9.19
C GLY A 408 -7.34 -1.05 10.45
N ARG A 409 -8.67 -0.93 10.38
CA ARG A 409 -9.51 -0.62 11.57
C ARG A 409 -9.50 -1.77 12.57
N LEU A 410 -9.66 -3.01 12.12
CA LEU A 410 -9.61 -4.19 13.00
C LEU A 410 -8.24 -4.31 13.71
N PHE A 411 -7.17 -3.94 13.04
CA PHE A 411 -5.83 -3.91 13.62
C PHE A 411 -5.76 -2.95 14.82
N LEU A 412 -6.27 -1.72 14.66
CA LEU A 412 -6.33 -0.75 15.76
C LEU A 412 -7.31 -1.20 16.85
N VAL A 413 -8.41 -1.84 16.48
CA VAL A 413 -9.36 -2.41 17.46
C VAL A 413 -8.69 -3.46 18.33
N GLU A 414 -7.99 -4.44 17.74
CA GLU A 414 -7.29 -5.47 18.51
C GLU A 414 -6.18 -4.86 19.39
N LEU A 415 -5.48 -3.84 18.89
CA LEU A 415 -4.42 -3.14 19.64
C LEU A 415 -4.99 -2.43 20.88
N PHE A 416 -6.01 -1.59 20.71
CA PHE A 416 -6.53 -0.73 21.78
C PHE A 416 -7.63 -1.37 22.65
N LEU A 417 -8.13 -2.53 22.31
CA LEU A 417 -8.85 -3.38 23.27
C LEU A 417 -7.90 -4.00 24.31
N ARG A 418 -6.63 -4.22 23.94
CA ARG A 418 -5.62 -4.85 24.79
C ARG A 418 -4.79 -3.85 25.59
N TYR A 419 -4.49 -2.68 24.98
CA TYR A 419 -3.54 -1.72 25.53
C TYR A 419 -4.17 -0.33 25.68
N ASP A 420 -3.80 0.35 26.75
CA ASP A 420 -4.07 1.78 26.92
C ASP A 420 -3.07 2.61 26.11
N THR A 421 -1.81 2.14 26.07
CA THR A 421 -0.75 2.76 25.27
C THR A 421 0.36 1.75 24.98
N PHE A 422 1.21 2.08 24.04
CA PHE A 422 2.43 1.34 23.72
C PHE A 422 3.56 2.29 23.31
N THR A 423 4.78 1.80 23.37
CA THR A 423 5.98 2.48 22.87
C THR A 423 6.69 1.62 21.86
N ALA A 424 7.23 2.25 20.82
CA ALA A 424 7.98 1.54 19.78
C ALA A 424 9.10 2.42 19.21
N GLU A 425 10.18 1.77 18.80
CA GLU A 425 11.20 2.37 17.94
C GLU A 425 10.72 2.26 16.50
N VAL A 426 10.75 3.37 15.77
CA VAL A 426 10.32 3.45 14.38
C VAL A 426 11.53 3.76 13.50
N GLY A 427 11.72 2.96 12.48
CA GLY A 427 12.75 3.13 11.45
C GLY A 427 12.18 2.87 10.05
N THR A 428 13.06 2.64 9.09
CA THR A 428 12.71 2.31 7.70
C THR A 428 13.19 0.92 7.32
N GLU A 429 12.41 0.23 6.51
CA GLU A 429 12.77 -1.01 5.81
C GLU A 429 12.61 -0.85 4.31
N LEU A 430 12.99 -1.88 3.56
CA LEU A 430 12.87 -1.93 2.10
C LEU A 430 11.47 -1.55 1.59
N LEU A 431 10.43 -2.01 2.27
CA LEU A 431 9.04 -1.80 1.92
C LEU A 431 8.25 -1.12 3.05
N GLY A 432 8.67 0.09 3.46
CA GLY A 432 7.90 0.88 4.42
C GLY A 432 8.57 1.05 5.80
N ALA A 433 7.77 1.10 6.86
CA ALA A 433 8.25 1.33 8.22
C ALA A 433 8.81 0.05 8.87
N LYS A 434 9.88 0.18 9.63
CA LYS A 434 10.33 -0.80 10.62
C LYS A 434 9.79 -0.41 11.99
N VAL A 435 9.17 -1.35 12.69
CA VAL A 435 8.61 -1.11 14.01
C VAL A 435 9.10 -2.17 15.01
N VAL A 436 9.62 -1.69 16.12
CA VAL A 436 10.11 -2.54 17.23
C VAL A 436 9.41 -2.10 18.51
N PHE A 437 8.51 -2.94 19.03
CA PHE A 437 7.88 -2.67 20.32
C PHE A 437 8.93 -2.64 21.44
N THR A 438 8.84 -1.62 22.30
CA THR A 438 9.68 -1.44 23.50
C THR A 438 8.88 -1.50 24.79
N GLY A 439 7.55 -1.41 24.71
CA GLY A 439 6.68 -1.53 25.87
C GLY A 439 5.20 -1.43 25.51
N VAL A 440 4.38 -2.03 26.37
CA VAL A 440 2.91 -1.94 26.30
C VAL A 440 2.35 -1.71 27.70
N THR A 441 1.31 -0.88 27.81
CA THR A 441 0.51 -0.74 29.03
C THR A 441 -0.83 -1.42 28.80
N LYS A 442 -1.09 -2.50 29.54
CA LYS A 442 -2.35 -3.24 29.41
C LYS A 442 -3.55 -2.38 29.77
N ALA A 443 -4.66 -2.62 29.11
CA ALA A 443 -5.93 -1.96 29.37
C ALA A 443 -6.37 -2.17 30.83
N THR A 444 -6.67 -1.07 31.53
CA THR A 444 -7.10 -1.09 32.95
C THR A 444 -8.53 -1.61 33.11
N SER A 445 -9.36 -1.51 32.05
CA SER A 445 -10.70 -2.10 31.94
C SER A 445 -10.74 -3.00 30.73
N GLY A 446 -10.39 -4.27 30.90
CA GLY A 446 -10.57 -5.27 29.85
C GLY A 446 -12.06 -5.48 29.55
N PRO A 447 -12.45 -5.74 28.27
CA PRO A 447 -13.76 -6.34 28.01
C PRO A 447 -13.76 -7.67 28.75
N GLY A 448 -14.79 -7.89 29.57
CA GLY A 448 -14.94 -9.13 30.32
C GLY A 448 -14.71 -10.32 29.41
N THR A 449 -13.84 -11.23 29.83
CA THR A 449 -13.71 -12.57 29.27
C THR A 449 -15.07 -13.25 29.40
N ALA A 450 -15.81 -13.28 28.32
CA ALA A 450 -16.98 -14.14 28.14
C ALA A 450 -16.83 -14.92 26.85
#